data_6cf95af43f867d2f664b1fe10485caa3
#
_entry.id   6cf95af43f867d2f664b1fe10485caa3
#
_cell.length_a   1.000
_cell.length_b   1.000
_cell.length_c   1.000
_cell.angle_alpha   90.00
_cell.angle_beta   90.00
_cell.angle_gamma   90.00
#
_symmetry.space_group_name_H-M   'P 1'
#
loop_
_entity.id
_entity.type
_entity.pdbx_description
1 polymer ?
#
loop_
_entity_poly.entity_id
_entity_poly.type
_entity_poly.pdbx_seq_one_letter_code
_entity_poly.pdbx_strand_id
1 'polypeptide(L)'
;GFFKLSKAQKAVVAIKEDKVKQIAALKETFKDTEVEIRVVPNVYPMGWERTLVFQVSGKRYDKLPIEAGCIVNNATTAIAFGNALVNGMPITHKYVTVSGNGIANPQNVYVPVGTTAHDIIDACGGYTAEDVYVIAGGPMMGRAVYSDAFPIVKNNNAILIFDGPQALIPEESSCIKCGMCIKACPFGLMPVSMVEAYEDKDVERLQRLEVMQCME
;
A
#
# COMPACT_ATOMS: atom_id res chain seq x y z
N GLY A 1 -5.22 -23.22 3.01
CA GLY A 1 -5.91 -22.72 4.19
C GLY A 1 -6.98 -21.74 3.82
N PHE A 2 -6.63 -20.49 3.57
CA PHE A 2 -7.58 -19.38 3.31
C PHE A 2 -8.58 -19.72 2.19
N PHE A 3 -8.09 -20.17 1.04
CA PHE A 3 -8.91 -20.56 -0.11
C PHE A 3 -9.96 -21.61 0.24
N LYS A 4 -9.54 -22.69 0.93
CA LYS A 4 -10.46 -23.79 1.29
C LYS A 4 -11.52 -23.37 2.31
N LEU A 5 -11.17 -22.52 3.27
CA LEU A 5 -12.10 -22.03 4.30
C LEU A 5 -13.09 -21.03 3.79
N SER A 6 -12.68 -20.15 2.88
CA SER A 6 -13.57 -19.15 2.27
C SER A 6 -14.57 -19.76 1.29
N LYS A 7 -14.40 -21.03 0.92
CA LYS A 7 -15.17 -21.71 -0.15
C LYS A 7 -15.15 -20.92 -1.47
N ALA A 8 -14.09 -20.13 -1.70
CA ALA A 8 -13.94 -19.40 -2.94
C ALA A 8 -13.78 -20.36 -4.12
N GLN A 9 -14.33 -20.02 -5.25
CA GLN A 9 -14.22 -20.83 -6.47
C GLN A 9 -12.84 -20.72 -7.12
N LYS A 10 -12.14 -19.61 -6.87
CA LYS A 10 -10.86 -19.30 -7.48
C LYS A 10 -9.94 -18.60 -6.48
N ALA A 11 -8.66 -18.95 -6.50
CA ALA A 11 -7.62 -18.26 -5.78
C ALA A 11 -6.59 -17.72 -6.76
N VAL A 12 -6.23 -16.44 -6.63
CA VAL A 12 -5.26 -15.77 -7.48
C VAL A 12 -4.20 -15.10 -6.63
N VAL A 13 -2.94 -15.36 -6.92
CA VAL A 13 -1.81 -14.59 -6.40
C VAL A 13 -1.36 -13.62 -7.49
N ALA A 14 -1.61 -12.35 -7.27
CA ALA A 14 -1.19 -11.29 -8.19
C ALA A 14 0.20 -10.80 -7.83
N ILE A 15 1.06 -10.67 -8.83
CA ILE A 15 2.45 -10.23 -8.67
C ILE A 15 2.85 -9.31 -9.82
N LYS A 16 3.61 -8.25 -9.53
CA LYS A 16 4.08 -7.31 -10.55
C LYS A 16 5.12 -7.96 -11.46
N GLU A 17 5.07 -7.60 -12.75
CA GLU A 17 5.89 -8.17 -13.83
C GLU A 17 7.41 -8.03 -13.65
N ASP A 18 7.87 -7.00 -12.93
CA ASP A 18 9.28 -6.78 -12.63
C ASP A 18 9.88 -7.80 -11.64
N LYS A 19 9.06 -8.58 -10.95
CA LYS A 19 9.46 -9.57 -9.93
C LYS A 19 9.76 -10.94 -10.53
N VAL A 20 10.61 -11.00 -11.57
CA VAL A 20 10.85 -12.21 -12.38
C VAL A 20 11.23 -13.46 -11.56
N LYS A 21 12.16 -13.30 -10.59
CA LYS A 21 12.59 -14.43 -9.72
C LYS A 21 11.44 -14.94 -8.85
N GLN A 22 10.67 -14.04 -8.27
CA GLN A 22 9.53 -14.37 -7.43
C GLN A 22 8.39 -15.00 -8.23
N ILE A 23 8.15 -14.54 -9.46
CA ILE A 23 7.18 -15.15 -10.38
C ILE A 23 7.55 -16.61 -10.65
N ALA A 24 8.81 -16.89 -10.97
CA ALA A 24 9.28 -18.25 -11.20
C ALA A 24 9.11 -19.15 -9.96
N ALA A 25 9.52 -18.66 -8.79
CA ALA A 25 9.36 -19.35 -7.52
C ALA A 25 7.88 -19.65 -7.17
N LEU A 26 6.99 -18.67 -7.38
CA LEU A 26 5.56 -18.84 -7.14
C LEU A 26 4.94 -19.87 -8.10
N LYS A 27 5.28 -19.80 -9.39
CA LYS A 27 4.80 -20.79 -10.37
C LYS A 27 5.24 -22.21 -10.02
N GLU A 28 6.48 -22.40 -9.58
CA GLU A 28 6.96 -23.71 -9.15
C GLU A 28 6.27 -24.17 -7.86
N THR A 29 6.11 -23.27 -6.87
CA THR A 29 5.48 -23.60 -5.58
C THR A 29 4.00 -23.99 -5.73
N PHE A 30 3.29 -23.35 -6.66
CA PHE A 30 1.85 -23.54 -6.84
C PHE A 30 1.48 -24.42 -8.05
N LYS A 31 2.46 -25.04 -8.72
CA LYS A 31 2.25 -25.84 -9.96
C LYS A 31 1.21 -26.95 -9.83
N ASP A 32 1.17 -27.60 -8.67
CA ASP A 32 0.26 -28.72 -8.39
C ASP A 32 -0.98 -28.27 -7.56
N THR A 33 -1.34 -27.01 -7.66
CA THR A 33 -2.48 -26.44 -6.91
C THR A 33 -3.44 -25.71 -7.84
N GLU A 34 -4.65 -25.43 -7.34
CA GLU A 34 -5.67 -24.65 -8.04
C GLU A 34 -5.44 -23.13 -7.93
N VAL A 35 -4.27 -22.69 -7.44
CA VAL A 35 -3.95 -21.27 -7.28
C VAL A 35 -3.35 -20.72 -8.56
N GLU A 36 -4.01 -19.73 -9.15
CA GLU A 36 -3.50 -19.05 -10.33
C GLU A 36 -2.47 -17.97 -9.96
N ILE A 37 -1.34 -17.94 -10.69
CA ILE A 37 -0.37 -16.84 -10.59
C ILE A 37 -0.64 -15.85 -11.72
N ARG A 38 -1.13 -14.66 -11.37
CA ARG A 38 -1.44 -13.60 -12.31
C ARG A 38 -0.36 -12.52 -12.28
N VAL A 39 0.31 -12.35 -13.40
CA VAL A 39 1.26 -11.25 -13.58
C VAL A 39 0.49 -9.99 -13.93
N VAL A 40 0.77 -8.89 -13.22
CA VAL A 40 0.14 -7.58 -13.40
C VAL A 40 1.18 -6.51 -13.70
N PRO A 41 0.81 -5.42 -14.40
CA PRO A 41 1.75 -4.33 -14.72
C PRO A 41 2.40 -3.72 -13.48
N ASN A 42 3.67 -3.30 -13.63
CA ASN A 42 4.36 -2.56 -12.57
C ASN A 42 4.07 -1.05 -12.68
N VAL A 43 2.84 -0.68 -12.42
CA VAL A 43 2.40 0.72 -12.37
C VAL A 43 1.80 1.05 -10.99
N TYR A 44 1.90 2.30 -10.58
CA TYR A 44 1.15 2.79 -9.43
C TYR A 44 -0.29 3.12 -9.87
N PRO A 45 -1.31 2.77 -9.14
CA PRO A 45 -1.38 2.02 -7.87
C PRO A 45 -1.89 0.58 -8.03
N MET A 46 -1.23 -0.24 -8.84
CA MET A 46 -1.67 -1.62 -9.15
C MET A 46 -1.89 -2.51 -7.91
N GLY A 47 -1.21 -2.21 -6.80
CA GLY A 47 -1.40 -2.94 -5.53
C GLY A 47 -2.67 -2.57 -4.78
N TRP A 48 -3.39 -1.56 -5.20
CA TRP A 48 -4.63 -1.16 -4.57
C TRP A 48 -5.79 -2.07 -4.98
N GLU A 49 -6.69 -2.37 -4.04
CA GLU A 49 -7.65 -3.45 -4.27
C GLU A 49 -8.60 -3.21 -5.46
N ARG A 50 -9.06 -1.96 -5.72
CA ARG A 50 -9.95 -1.67 -6.86
C ARG A 50 -9.26 -1.91 -8.20
N THR A 51 -8.04 -1.39 -8.36
CA THR A 51 -7.27 -1.59 -9.58
C THR A 51 -6.91 -3.05 -9.76
N LEU A 52 -6.54 -3.74 -8.67
CA LEU A 52 -6.20 -5.16 -8.70
C LEU A 52 -7.40 -6.02 -9.06
N VAL A 53 -8.56 -5.80 -8.45
CA VAL A 53 -9.80 -6.52 -8.78
C VAL A 53 -10.18 -6.31 -10.23
N PHE A 54 -10.13 -5.07 -10.72
CA PHE A 54 -10.41 -4.79 -12.12
C PHE A 54 -9.42 -5.48 -13.06
N GLN A 55 -8.12 -5.41 -12.77
CA GLN A 55 -7.07 -6.05 -13.57
C GLN A 55 -7.21 -7.58 -13.63
N VAL A 56 -7.63 -8.20 -12.54
CA VAL A 56 -7.74 -9.66 -12.43
C VAL A 56 -9.09 -10.19 -12.93
N SER A 57 -10.18 -9.49 -12.66
CA SER A 57 -11.56 -9.97 -12.92
C SER A 57 -12.29 -9.23 -14.02
N GLY A 58 -11.82 -8.05 -14.44
CA GLY A 58 -12.55 -7.15 -15.34
C GLY A 58 -13.75 -6.43 -14.70
N LYS A 59 -14.02 -6.68 -13.42
CA LYS A 59 -15.18 -6.14 -12.72
C LYS A 59 -14.83 -4.87 -11.95
N ARG A 60 -15.78 -3.95 -11.88
CA ARG A 60 -15.75 -2.76 -11.01
C ARG A 60 -16.74 -2.94 -9.87
N TYR A 61 -16.56 -2.20 -8.80
CA TYR A 61 -17.45 -2.16 -7.65
C TYR A 61 -17.45 -0.76 -7.01
N ASP A 62 -18.48 -0.42 -6.27
CA ASP A 62 -18.64 0.91 -5.69
C ASP A 62 -17.98 1.05 -4.33
N LYS A 63 -18.27 0.16 -3.40
CA LYS A 63 -17.83 0.27 -2.00
C LYS A 63 -16.82 -0.80 -1.61
N LEU A 64 -17.16 -2.05 -1.78
CA LEU A 64 -16.38 -3.18 -1.31
C LEU A 64 -16.13 -4.23 -2.40
N PRO A 65 -14.95 -4.89 -2.42
CA PRO A 65 -14.63 -5.92 -3.41
C PRO A 65 -15.62 -7.07 -3.47
N ILE A 66 -16.36 -7.31 -2.37
CA ILE A 66 -17.37 -8.37 -2.31
C ILE A 66 -18.52 -8.14 -3.31
N GLU A 67 -18.81 -6.91 -3.68
CA GLU A 67 -19.80 -6.58 -4.72
C GLU A 67 -19.41 -7.15 -6.09
N ALA A 68 -18.10 -7.25 -6.34
CA ALA A 68 -17.52 -7.91 -7.51
C ALA A 68 -17.34 -9.43 -7.31
N GLY A 69 -17.74 -9.97 -6.15
CA GLY A 69 -17.52 -11.36 -5.76
C GLY A 69 -16.06 -11.67 -5.43
N CYS A 70 -15.30 -10.67 -4.99
CA CYS A 70 -13.88 -10.79 -4.69
C CYS A 70 -13.58 -10.50 -3.22
N ILE A 71 -12.51 -11.10 -2.71
CA ILE A 71 -11.88 -10.77 -1.43
C ILE A 71 -10.40 -10.55 -1.71
N VAL A 72 -9.87 -9.40 -1.32
CA VAL A 72 -8.45 -9.07 -1.50
C VAL A 72 -7.73 -9.11 -0.16
N ASN A 73 -6.58 -9.76 -0.14
CA ASN A 73 -5.74 -9.82 1.05
C ASN A 73 -4.28 -9.59 0.67
N ASN A 74 -3.55 -8.88 1.52
CA ASN A 74 -2.12 -8.80 1.41
C ASN A 74 -1.47 -10.17 1.64
N ALA A 75 -0.37 -10.48 0.95
CA ALA A 75 0.33 -11.74 1.06
C ALA A 75 0.78 -12.04 2.50
N THR A 76 1.24 -11.04 3.25
CA THR A 76 1.62 -11.21 4.67
C THR A 76 0.43 -11.56 5.55
N THR A 77 -0.77 -11.04 5.25
CA THR A 77 -2.01 -11.41 5.94
C THR A 77 -2.37 -12.87 5.65
N ALA A 78 -2.26 -13.30 4.39
CA ALA A 78 -2.53 -14.69 4.01
C ALA A 78 -1.54 -15.67 4.67
N ILE A 79 -0.27 -15.31 4.78
CA ILE A 79 0.76 -16.09 5.48
C ILE A 79 0.44 -16.18 6.99
N ALA A 80 0.14 -15.04 7.62
CA ALA A 80 -0.20 -15.00 9.05
C ALA A 80 -1.45 -15.83 9.36
N PHE A 81 -2.46 -15.76 8.50
CA PHE A 81 -3.66 -16.59 8.62
C PHE A 81 -3.33 -18.10 8.48
N GLY A 82 -2.48 -18.45 7.52
CA GLY A 82 -2.01 -19.83 7.36
C GLY A 82 -1.29 -20.34 8.62
N ASN A 83 -0.42 -19.53 9.20
CA ASN A 83 0.28 -19.86 10.45
C ASN A 83 -0.67 -20.00 11.65
N ALA A 84 -1.69 -19.16 11.73
CA ALA A 84 -2.70 -19.29 12.77
C ALA A 84 -3.49 -20.59 12.67
N LEU A 85 -3.81 -21.02 11.45
CA LEU A 85 -4.56 -22.28 11.23
C LEU A 85 -3.73 -23.53 11.45
N VAL A 86 -2.48 -23.52 11.03
CA VAL A 86 -1.63 -24.74 11.07
C VAL A 86 -0.91 -24.87 12.42
N ASN A 87 -0.42 -23.77 12.96
CA ASN A 87 0.45 -23.73 14.11
C ASN A 87 -0.20 -23.14 15.37
N GLY A 88 -1.45 -22.68 15.28
CA GLY A 88 -2.11 -21.95 16.38
C GLY A 88 -1.44 -20.62 16.74
N MET A 89 -0.58 -20.07 15.88
CA MET A 89 0.23 -18.90 16.17
C MET A 89 -0.47 -17.58 15.77
N PRO A 90 -0.77 -16.69 16.71
CA PRO A 90 -1.28 -15.36 16.38
C PRO A 90 -0.19 -14.49 15.73
N ILE A 91 -0.59 -13.31 15.23
CA ILE A 91 0.38 -12.33 14.72
C ILE A 91 1.12 -11.71 15.91
N THR A 92 2.33 -12.17 16.13
CA THR A 92 3.25 -11.66 17.17
C THR A 92 4.38 -10.85 16.58
N HIS A 93 4.65 -11.01 15.29
CA HIS A 93 5.73 -10.35 14.56
C HIS A 93 5.23 -9.79 13.23
N LYS A 94 5.92 -8.77 12.72
CA LYS A 94 5.64 -8.13 11.45
C LYS A 94 6.91 -7.93 10.64
N TYR A 95 6.78 -8.02 9.32
CA TYR A 95 7.75 -7.44 8.41
C TYR A 95 7.45 -5.94 8.28
N VAL A 96 8.48 -5.13 8.49
CA VAL A 96 8.45 -3.68 8.34
C VAL A 96 9.56 -3.27 7.39
N THR A 97 9.23 -2.47 6.39
CA THR A 97 10.21 -1.88 5.49
C THR A 97 10.71 -0.58 6.11
N VAL A 98 12.02 -0.49 6.34
CA VAL A 98 12.69 0.75 6.73
C VAL A 98 13.42 1.28 5.52
N SER A 99 13.13 2.50 5.08
CA SER A 99 13.68 3.05 3.84
C SER A 99 13.71 4.58 3.87
N GLY A 100 14.35 5.16 2.87
CA GLY A 100 14.54 6.60 2.71
C GLY A 100 16.02 6.95 2.65
N ASN A 101 16.32 8.20 2.39
CA ASN A 101 17.70 8.70 2.34
C ASN A 101 18.20 9.19 3.70
N GLY A 102 17.34 9.26 4.71
CA GLY A 102 17.66 9.67 6.08
C GLY A 102 17.97 8.50 7.02
N ILE A 103 18.08 7.25 6.51
CA ILE A 103 18.44 6.05 7.28
C ILE A 103 19.73 5.41 6.74
N ALA A 104 20.61 4.99 7.64
CA ALA A 104 21.93 4.47 7.25
C ALA A 104 21.86 3.15 6.46
N ASN A 105 21.04 2.19 6.90
CA ASN A 105 20.92 0.87 6.28
C ASN A 105 19.44 0.54 5.96
N PRO A 106 18.91 0.98 4.80
CA PRO A 106 17.57 0.64 4.36
C PRO A 106 17.40 -0.88 4.21
N GLN A 107 16.38 -1.46 4.86
CA GLN A 107 16.13 -2.90 4.81
C GLN A 107 14.71 -3.27 5.24
N ASN A 108 14.34 -4.53 5.01
CA ASN A 108 13.15 -5.13 5.60
C ASN A 108 13.54 -5.84 6.89
N VAL A 109 12.87 -5.54 7.98
CA VAL A 109 13.09 -6.14 9.29
C VAL A 109 11.88 -6.96 9.72
N TYR A 110 12.13 -8.04 10.48
CA TYR A 110 11.07 -8.85 11.07
C TYR A 110 11.11 -8.66 12.58
N VAL A 111 10.12 -7.94 13.11
CA VAL A 111 10.13 -7.45 14.48
C VAL A 111 8.88 -7.84 15.26
N PRO A 112 8.97 -8.02 16.59
CA PRO A 112 7.79 -8.18 17.43
C PRO A 112 6.84 -6.99 17.31
N VAL A 113 5.54 -7.25 17.37
CA VAL A 113 4.53 -6.21 17.55
C VAL A 113 4.74 -5.57 18.91
N GLY A 114 4.78 -4.24 18.95
CA GLY A 114 5.11 -3.46 20.16
C GLY A 114 6.53 -2.91 20.19
N THR A 115 7.45 -3.40 19.34
CA THR A 115 8.79 -2.77 19.19
C THR A 115 8.63 -1.32 18.77
N THR A 116 9.39 -0.42 19.36
CA THR A 116 9.33 1.01 18.99
C THR A 116 9.98 1.27 17.65
N ALA A 117 9.53 2.29 16.94
CA ALA A 117 10.17 2.71 15.69
C ALA A 117 11.61 3.14 15.94
N HIS A 118 11.89 3.77 17.09
CA HIS A 118 13.22 4.15 17.55
C HIS A 118 14.19 2.94 17.57
N ASP A 119 13.84 1.86 18.26
CA ASP A 119 14.67 0.65 18.34
C ASP A 119 14.95 0.04 16.95
N ILE A 120 13.98 0.13 16.05
CA ILE A 120 14.13 -0.38 14.68
C ILE A 120 15.07 0.51 13.87
N ILE A 121 14.94 1.83 14.01
CA ILE A 121 15.80 2.81 13.34
C ILE A 121 17.25 2.64 13.80
N ASP A 122 17.46 2.50 15.11
CA ASP A 122 18.78 2.25 15.68
C ASP A 122 19.38 0.93 15.17
N ALA A 123 18.60 -0.14 15.14
CA ALA A 123 19.04 -1.42 14.58
C ALA A 123 19.37 -1.34 13.07
N CYS A 124 18.78 -0.37 12.36
CA CYS A 124 19.10 -0.06 10.97
C CYS A 124 20.28 0.94 10.82
N GLY A 125 21.04 1.20 11.88
CA GLY A 125 22.22 2.06 11.85
C GLY A 125 21.98 3.53 12.17
N GLY A 126 20.74 3.87 12.56
CA GLY A 126 20.36 5.22 12.96
C GLY A 126 20.13 6.19 11.81
N TYR A 127 19.85 7.42 12.18
CA TYR A 127 19.66 8.52 11.24
C TYR A 127 20.97 8.94 10.59
N THR A 128 20.91 9.37 9.32
CA THR A 128 22.06 9.89 8.58
C THR A 128 22.26 11.40 8.73
N ALA A 129 21.26 12.11 9.27
CA ALA A 129 21.27 13.55 9.47
C ALA A 129 20.54 13.94 10.78
N GLU A 130 20.78 15.16 11.27
CA GLU A 130 20.08 15.70 12.45
C GLU A 130 18.62 16.05 12.14
N ASP A 131 18.41 16.68 10.97
CA ASP A 131 17.06 17.05 10.51
C ASP A 131 16.49 15.95 9.63
N VAL A 132 15.62 15.11 10.19
CA VAL A 132 14.96 14.04 9.47
C VAL A 132 13.44 14.12 9.56
N TYR A 133 12.81 13.52 8.58
CA TYR A 133 11.37 13.41 8.45
C TYR A 133 10.94 11.95 8.47
N VAL A 134 10.13 11.63 9.41
CA VAL A 134 9.69 10.26 9.62
C VAL A 134 8.23 10.11 9.22
N ILE A 135 7.95 9.14 8.35
CA ILE A 135 6.59 8.74 7.97
C ILE A 135 6.32 7.34 8.50
N ALA A 136 5.30 7.22 9.33
CA ALA A 136 4.75 5.93 9.74
C ALA A 136 3.82 5.41 8.63
N GLY A 137 4.32 4.53 7.77
CA GLY A 137 3.61 3.99 6.61
C GLY A 137 4.32 4.22 5.28
N GLY A 138 3.58 4.09 4.18
CA GLY A 138 4.08 4.35 2.82
C GLY A 138 4.12 5.84 2.47
N PRO A 139 4.75 6.23 1.34
CA PRO A 139 4.96 7.63 1.00
C PRO A 139 3.67 8.39 0.68
N MET A 140 2.61 7.70 0.25
CA MET A 140 1.32 8.34 -0.10
C MET A 140 0.31 8.29 1.03
N MET A 141 0.18 7.15 1.72
CA MET A 141 -0.84 6.91 2.75
C MET A 141 -0.29 6.94 4.18
N GLY A 142 1.03 7.11 4.34
CA GLY A 142 1.67 7.19 5.66
C GLY A 142 1.40 8.54 6.32
N ARG A 143 1.60 8.58 7.63
CA ARG A 143 1.47 9.79 8.42
C ARG A 143 2.82 10.30 8.86
N ALA A 144 3.08 11.56 8.65
CA ALA A 144 4.23 12.23 9.25
C ALA A 144 4.11 12.19 10.78
N VAL A 145 5.20 11.88 11.44
CA VAL A 145 5.26 11.78 12.90
C VAL A 145 6.36 12.67 13.45
N TYR A 146 6.11 13.28 14.60
CA TYR A 146 7.08 14.16 15.29
C TYR A 146 8.02 13.39 16.23
N SER A 147 7.75 12.10 16.45
CA SER A 147 8.53 11.26 17.35
C SER A 147 8.54 9.84 16.83
N ASP A 148 9.68 9.18 16.96
CA ASP A 148 9.91 7.76 16.65
C ASP A 148 9.57 6.81 17.81
N ALA A 149 9.06 7.32 18.92
CA ALA A 149 8.69 6.52 20.09
C ALA A 149 7.40 5.68 19.90
N PHE A 150 6.74 5.74 18.72
CA PHE A 150 5.53 4.97 18.49
C PHE A 150 5.82 3.47 18.32
N PRO A 151 4.96 2.59 18.88
CA PRO A 151 5.12 1.15 18.73
C PRO A 151 4.64 0.67 17.36
N ILE A 152 5.29 -0.37 16.84
CA ILE A 152 4.81 -1.10 15.67
C ILE A 152 3.57 -1.91 16.04
N VAL A 153 2.49 -1.67 15.32
CA VAL A 153 1.24 -2.41 15.44
C VAL A 153 0.97 -3.28 14.22
N LYS A 154 -0.04 -4.12 14.27
CA LYS A 154 -0.31 -5.14 13.22
C LYS A 154 -0.53 -4.57 11.82
N ASN A 155 -0.93 -3.33 11.67
CA ASN A 155 -1.14 -2.65 10.38
C ASN A 155 0.05 -1.80 9.90
N ASN A 156 1.12 -1.63 10.69
CA ASN A 156 2.31 -0.95 10.21
C ASN A 156 3.08 -1.84 9.21
N ASN A 157 3.41 -1.28 8.05
CA ASN A 157 4.15 -1.99 7.01
C ASN A 157 5.46 -1.32 6.63
N ALA A 158 5.64 -0.04 6.97
CA ALA A 158 6.82 0.72 6.63
C ALA A 158 7.09 1.85 7.63
N ILE A 159 8.35 2.23 7.70
CA ILE A 159 8.86 3.46 8.30
C ILE A 159 9.74 4.10 7.24
N LEU A 160 9.41 5.31 6.80
CA LEU A 160 10.22 6.05 5.84
C LEU A 160 10.89 7.21 6.53
N ILE A 161 12.17 7.37 6.27
CA ILE A 161 12.99 8.42 6.86
C ILE A 161 13.64 9.20 5.72
N PHE A 162 13.37 10.49 5.67
CA PHE A 162 13.94 11.38 4.67
C PHE A 162 14.82 12.42 5.35
N ASP A 163 15.98 12.66 4.75
CA ASP A 163 16.92 13.73 5.10
C ASP A 163 16.49 15.04 4.42
N GLY A 164 16.71 16.14 5.12
CA GLY A 164 16.52 17.50 4.63
C GLY A 164 15.27 18.21 5.11
N PRO A 165 15.20 19.53 4.89
CA PRO A 165 14.04 20.30 5.28
C PRO A 165 12.84 19.83 4.45
N GLN A 166 11.94 19.16 5.13
CA GLN A 166 10.67 18.73 4.60
C GLN A 166 9.78 19.87 4.14
N ALA A 167 10.14 21.02 4.52
CA ALA A 167 9.54 22.28 4.20
C ALA A 167 9.79 22.74 2.76
N LEU A 168 10.18 21.84 1.87
CA LEU A 168 9.90 22.05 0.44
C LEU A 168 8.44 21.66 0.16
N ILE A 169 7.51 22.15 0.97
CA ILE A 169 6.14 22.35 0.51
C ILE A 169 6.30 23.40 -0.59
N PRO A 170 6.15 23.03 -1.87
CA PRO A 170 6.27 24.01 -2.94
C PRO A 170 5.22 25.11 -2.72
N GLU A 171 5.59 26.35 -3.00
CA GLU A 171 4.64 27.43 -2.96
C GLU A 171 3.46 27.10 -3.89
N GLU A 172 2.25 27.38 -3.42
CA GLU A 172 1.05 27.22 -4.21
C GLU A 172 1.15 28.04 -5.49
N SER A 173 0.86 27.42 -6.62
CA SER A 173 0.88 28.07 -7.92
C SER A 173 -0.39 27.79 -8.71
N SER A 174 -0.75 28.72 -9.58
CA SER A 174 -1.93 28.57 -10.44
C SER A 174 -1.79 27.36 -11.36
N CYS A 175 -2.86 26.60 -11.50
CA CYS A 175 -2.89 25.46 -12.41
C CYS A 175 -2.75 25.87 -13.88
N ILE A 176 -1.77 25.30 -14.60
CA ILE A 176 -1.56 25.53 -16.03
C ILE A 176 -2.52 24.75 -16.94
N LYS A 177 -3.46 24.00 -16.38
CA LYS A 177 -4.50 23.21 -17.08
C LYS A 177 -3.96 22.20 -18.10
N CYS A 178 -2.78 21.62 -17.87
CA CYS A 178 -2.14 20.65 -18.78
C CYS A 178 -2.81 19.27 -18.82
N GLY A 179 -3.68 18.94 -17.87
CA GLY A 179 -4.41 17.67 -17.81
C GLY A 179 -3.57 16.44 -17.43
N MET A 180 -2.31 16.60 -17.04
CA MET A 180 -1.45 15.48 -16.65
C MET A 180 -1.98 14.71 -15.44
N CYS A 181 -2.56 15.38 -14.47
CA CYS A 181 -3.18 14.78 -13.30
C CYS A 181 -4.36 13.86 -13.67
N ILE A 182 -5.16 14.24 -14.68
CA ILE A 182 -6.28 13.43 -15.18
C ILE A 182 -5.74 12.18 -15.88
N LYS A 183 -4.69 12.32 -16.69
CA LYS A 183 -4.05 11.18 -17.38
C LYS A 183 -3.37 10.21 -16.42
N ALA A 184 -2.82 10.72 -15.31
CA ALA A 184 -2.17 9.91 -14.28
C ALA A 184 -3.20 9.17 -13.40
N CYS A 185 -4.43 9.68 -13.29
CA CYS A 185 -5.45 9.05 -12.48
C CYS A 185 -6.03 7.80 -13.19
N PRO A 186 -5.98 6.60 -12.57
CA PRO A 186 -6.51 5.37 -13.16
C PRO A 186 -8.03 5.38 -13.35
N PHE A 187 -8.73 6.31 -12.69
CA PHE A 187 -10.19 6.52 -12.82
C PHE A 187 -10.55 7.73 -13.68
N GLY A 188 -9.56 8.47 -14.18
CA GLY A 188 -9.79 9.66 -14.99
C GLY A 188 -10.41 10.82 -14.22
N LEU A 189 -10.24 10.84 -12.90
CA LEU A 189 -10.77 11.90 -12.05
C LEU A 189 -10.09 13.24 -12.38
N MET A 190 -10.75 14.31 -12.01
CA MET A 190 -10.31 15.70 -12.26
C MET A 190 -9.87 16.38 -10.95
N PRO A 191 -8.65 16.13 -10.42
CA PRO A 191 -8.24 16.55 -9.09
C PRO A 191 -8.36 18.06 -8.88
N VAL A 192 -7.96 18.87 -9.85
CA VAL A 192 -8.04 20.36 -9.76
C VAL A 192 -9.48 20.80 -9.61
N SER A 193 -10.40 20.29 -10.43
CA SER A 193 -11.83 20.63 -10.34
C SER A 193 -12.47 20.15 -9.03
N MET A 194 -11.94 19.05 -8.45
CA MET A 194 -12.39 18.59 -7.13
C MET A 194 -11.93 19.54 -6.03
N VAL A 195 -10.69 20.04 -6.09
CA VAL A 195 -10.18 21.04 -5.12
C VAL A 195 -11.00 22.31 -5.22
N GLU A 196 -11.22 22.86 -6.44
CA GLU A 196 -12.05 24.03 -6.65
C GLU A 196 -13.47 23.82 -6.06
N ALA A 197 -14.12 22.70 -6.34
CA ALA A 197 -15.45 22.41 -5.82
C ALA A 197 -15.46 22.25 -4.29
N TYR A 198 -14.38 21.76 -3.69
CA TYR A 198 -14.22 21.66 -2.24
C TYR A 198 -14.08 23.06 -1.60
N GLU A 199 -13.26 23.91 -2.18
CA GLU A 199 -13.08 25.32 -1.72
C GLU A 199 -14.38 26.11 -1.81
N ASP A 200 -15.14 25.92 -2.91
CA ASP A 200 -16.46 26.50 -3.11
C ASP A 200 -17.54 25.88 -2.22
N LYS A 201 -17.25 24.79 -1.50
CA LYS A 201 -18.21 23.99 -0.71
C LYS A 201 -19.38 23.46 -1.54
N ASP A 202 -19.15 23.25 -2.84
CA ASP A 202 -20.15 22.73 -3.79
C ASP A 202 -20.20 21.22 -3.76
N VAL A 203 -21.04 20.68 -2.85
CA VAL A 203 -21.21 19.23 -2.64
C VAL A 203 -21.80 18.55 -3.90
N GLU A 204 -22.70 19.22 -4.61
CA GLU A 204 -23.28 18.64 -5.83
C GLU A 204 -22.24 18.51 -6.94
N ARG A 205 -21.35 19.51 -7.09
CA ARG A 205 -20.24 19.46 -8.03
C ARG A 205 -19.25 18.35 -7.64
N LEU A 206 -18.93 18.18 -6.36
CA LEU A 206 -18.08 17.08 -5.87
C LEU A 206 -18.68 15.70 -6.21
N GLN A 207 -19.99 15.54 -6.03
CA GLN A 207 -20.68 14.32 -6.41
C GLN A 207 -20.62 14.05 -7.92
N ARG A 208 -20.89 15.06 -8.75
CA ARG A 208 -20.76 14.93 -10.22
C ARG A 208 -19.32 14.62 -10.68
N LEU A 209 -18.33 15.08 -9.95
CA LEU A 209 -16.91 14.78 -10.18
C LEU A 209 -16.48 13.42 -9.64
N GLU A 210 -17.41 12.66 -9.05
CA GLU A 210 -17.17 11.32 -8.50
C GLU A 210 -16.02 11.30 -7.45
N VAL A 211 -15.95 12.34 -6.59
CA VAL A 211 -14.86 12.48 -5.60
C VAL A 211 -14.68 11.23 -4.73
N MET A 212 -15.75 10.48 -4.43
CA MET A 212 -15.69 9.25 -3.64
C MET A 212 -15.02 8.07 -4.36
N GLN A 213 -14.70 8.21 -5.64
CA GLN A 213 -13.89 7.24 -6.37
C GLN A 213 -12.38 7.51 -6.20
N CYS A 214 -12.00 8.63 -5.56
CA CYS A 214 -10.60 8.91 -5.23
C CYS A 214 -10.08 7.85 -4.26
N MET A 215 -8.82 7.46 -4.46
CA MET A 215 -8.16 6.37 -3.74
C MET A 215 -7.25 6.86 -2.62
N GLU A 216 -6.92 8.15 -2.65
CA GLU A 216 -6.01 8.82 -1.73
C GLU A 216 -6.76 9.68 -0.70
#